data_d5f1265a2220b409ef3a2c2ddf74665c
#
_entry.id   d5f1265a2220b409ef3a2c2ddf74665c
#
_cell.length_a   1.000
_cell.length_b   1.000
_cell.length_c   1.000
_cell.angle_alpha   90.00
_cell.angle_beta   90.00
_cell.angle_gamma   90.00
#
_symmetry.space_group_name_H-M   'P 1'
#
loop_
_entity.id
_entity.type
_entity.pdbx_description
1 polymer ?
#
loop_
_entity_poly.entity_id
_entity_poly.type
_entity_poly.pdbx_seq_one_letter_code
_entity_poly.pdbx_strand_id
1 'polypeptide(L)'
;WFYPVENALVVSAELHNDLSENSYIQPADRSGDFPVMVKLTDPAFFKIYSFQFLEGSPFTASDLASGISTAVITDDLARRLFGTTEEVVGRSFSLNYIDYRVCGVVRSASYLTSKSYAQLYIPYTVSPDYSTPKYDLPYLGAFSATFLVQDSKQGDALRAEIKEICRKENLMHPDEWKVDFWEQPTSHLLSVFKTYASMEFDLWATVRHFLLVLLVLLLVPALNLSGMISSRMEGRLAEMGVRKSFGAGRKILLSQVMWENLLLTALGGALGLLLAWLALYVGREWIFTVFDSWPNMVPEGV
;
A
#
# COMPACT_ATOMS: atom_id res chain seq x y z
N TRP A 1 15.19 -4.47 -21.10
CA TRP A 1 14.79 -3.35 -21.97
C TRP A 1 14.67 -2.07 -21.15
N PHE A 2 15.80 -1.54 -20.66
CA PHE A 2 15.76 -0.21 -20.07
C PHE A 2 16.55 0.70 -21.01
N TYR A 3 15.87 1.53 -21.77
CA TYR A 3 16.49 2.74 -22.26
C TYR A 3 17.05 3.46 -21.05
N PRO A 4 18.30 3.88 -21.07
CA PRO A 4 18.85 4.64 -19.95
C PRO A 4 18.00 5.90 -19.78
N VAL A 5 17.40 6.06 -18.60
CA VAL A 5 16.67 7.26 -18.20
C VAL A 5 17.62 8.15 -17.42
N GLU A 6 17.71 9.41 -17.81
CA GLU A 6 18.62 10.39 -17.19
C GLU A 6 17.96 11.10 -16.00
N ASN A 7 16.64 11.23 -16.02
CA ASN A 7 15.86 11.98 -15.02
C ASN A 7 15.40 11.13 -13.82
N ALA A 8 16.10 10.05 -13.48
CA ALA A 8 15.85 9.27 -12.28
C ALA A 8 17.15 9.13 -11.46
N LEU A 9 17.04 9.24 -10.13
CA LEU A 9 18.17 9.01 -9.21
C LEU A 9 18.47 7.52 -9.05
N VAL A 10 17.42 6.72 -8.93
CA VAL A 10 17.50 5.27 -8.80
C VAL A 10 16.33 4.66 -9.57
N VAL A 11 16.60 3.57 -10.26
CA VAL A 11 15.58 2.75 -10.94
C VAL A 11 15.63 1.36 -10.37
N SER A 12 14.50 0.81 -10.00
CA SER A 12 14.34 -0.57 -9.56
C SER A 12 13.36 -1.31 -10.45
N ALA A 13 13.66 -2.56 -10.74
CA ALA A 13 12.82 -3.46 -11.51
C ALA A 13 12.22 -4.54 -10.60
N GLU A 14 10.95 -4.83 -10.82
CA GLU A 14 10.20 -5.89 -10.16
C GLU A 14 9.57 -6.81 -11.20
N LEU A 15 9.80 -8.12 -11.08
CA LEU A 15 9.23 -9.13 -11.96
C LEU A 15 7.94 -9.70 -11.34
N HIS A 16 6.87 -9.71 -12.13
CA HIS A 16 5.58 -10.29 -11.76
C HIS A 16 5.38 -11.60 -12.51
N ASN A 17 5.37 -12.71 -11.79
CA ASN A 17 5.15 -14.06 -12.34
C ASN A 17 4.48 -14.97 -11.29
N ASP A 18 4.35 -16.24 -11.60
CA ASP A 18 3.71 -17.23 -10.72
C ASP A 18 4.41 -17.36 -9.36
N LEU A 19 5.74 -17.10 -9.27
CA LEU A 19 6.45 -17.07 -7.99
C LEU A 19 6.00 -15.90 -7.10
N SER A 20 5.59 -14.77 -7.67
CA SER A 20 5.07 -13.66 -6.89
C SER A 20 3.64 -13.87 -6.39
N GLU A 21 2.90 -14.77 -7.03
CA GLU A 21 1.47 -14.98 -6.75
C GLU A 21 1.20 -16.27 -5.95
N ASN A 22 1.96 -17.35 -6.22
CA ASN A 22 1.68 -18.70 -5.70
C ASN A 22 2.95 -19.37 -5.17
N SER A 23 3.52 -18.85 -4.08
CA SER A 23 4.72 -19.42 -3.49
C SER A 23 4.45 -20.05 -2.13
N TYR A 24 5.05 -21.22 -1.93
CA TYR A 24 5.03 -21.94 -0.66
C TYR A 24 6.46 -22.08 -0.14
N ILE A 25 6.63 -21.74 1.12
CA ILE A 25 7.91 -21.84 1.81
C ILE A 25 7.88 -22.99 2.80
N GLN A 26 8.99 -23.72 2.86
CA GLN A 26 9.17 -24.83 3.76
C GLN A 26 10.39 -24.57 4.65
N PRO A 27 10.26 -24.66 5.98
CA PRO A 27 11.38 -24.59 6.90
C PRO A 27 12.40 -25.71 6.64
N ALA A 28 13.64 -25.51 7.09
CA ALA A 28 14.71 -26.49 6.91
C ALA A 28 14.43 -27.86 7.55
N ASP A 29 13.62 -27.88 8.62
CA ASP A 29 13.18 -29.11 9.31
C ASP A 29 12.04 -29.83 8.60
N ARG A 30 11.52 -29.28 7.49
CA ARG A 30 10.40 -29.81 6.71
C ARG A 30 9.13 -30.04 7.51
N SER A 31 8.89 -29.27 8.55
CA SER A 31 7.72 -29.39 9.45
C SER A 31 6.38 -29.07 8.79
N GLY A 32 6.39 -28.58 7.56
CA GLY A 32 5.22 -28.25 6.75
C GLY A 32 5.52 -27.09 5.80
N ASP A 33 4.63 -26.87 4.85
CA ASP A 33 4.69 -25.74 3.93
C ASP A 33 3.59 -24.73 4.24
N PHE A 34 3.85 -23.48 3.95
CA PHE A 34 2.87 -22.41 4.09
C PHE A 34 3.05 -21.34 3.01
N PRO A 35 1.96 -20.66 2.62
CA PRO A 35 2.04 -19.63 1.60
C PRO A 35 2.85 -18.44 2.08
N VAL A 36 3.57 -17.79 1.17
CA VAL A 36 4.40 -16.62 1.41
C VAL A 36 4.28 -15.63 0.26
N MET A 37 4.22 -14.35 0.59
CA MET A 37 4.29 -13.29 -0.43
C MET A 37 5.74 -13.04 -0.81
N VAL A 38 6.03 -13.28 -2.08
CA VAL A 38 7.36 -13.12 -2.66
C VAL A 38 7.39 -11.90 -3.58
N LYS A 39 8.46 -11.13 -3.49
CA LYS A 39 8.76 -10.05 -4.42
C LYS A 39 10.09 -10.33 -5.12
N LEU A 40 10.03 -10.41 -6.46
CA LEU A 40 11.20 -10.62 -7.30
C LEU A 40 11.70 -9.25 -7.75
N THR A 41 12.85 -8.84 -7.22
CA THR A 41 13.33 -7.47 -7.40
C THR A 41 14.85 -7.40 -7.55
N ASP A 42 15.39 -6.20 -7.57
CA ASP A 42 16.80 -5.89 -7.64
C ASP A 42 17.31 -5.19 -6.37
N PRO A 43 18.64 -5.00 -6.20
CA PRO A 43 19.20 -4.33 -5.03
C PRO A 43 18.79 -2.85 -4.89
N ALA A 44 18.38 -2.21 -5.98
CA ALA A 44 17.96 -0.81 -5.97
C ALA A 44 16.63 -0.61 -5.24
N PHE A 45 15.79 -1.65 -5.18
CA PHE A 45 14.55 -1.66 -4.42
C PHE A 45 14.72 -1.24 -2.97
N PHE A 46 15.74 -1.79 -2.30
CA PHE A 46 16.02 -1.49 -0.89
C PHE A 46 16.55 -0.06 -0.67
N LYS A 47 17.07 0.59 -1.72
CA LYS A 47 17.45 2.01 -1.68
C LYS A 47 16.24 2.92 -1.83
N ILE A 48 15.28 2.55 -2.68
CA ILE A 48 14.06 3.32 -2.92
C ILE A 48 13.16 3.32 -1.69
N TYR A 49 12.92 2.15 -1.10
CA TYR A 49 11.98 1.98 0.01
C TYR A 49 12.60 2.05 1.41
N SER A 50 13.93 2.27 1.52
CA SER A 50 14.65 2.54 2.78
C SER A 50 14.33 1.56 3.91
N PHE A 51 14.44 0.26 3.65
CA PHE A 51 14.18 -0.78 4.64
C PHE A 51 15.15 -0.70 5.83
N GLN A 52 14.64 -0.98 7.03
CA GLN A 52 15.45 -1.15 8.21
C GLN A 52 15.95 -2.60 8.29
N PHE A 53 17.24 -2.81 8.01
CA PHE A 53 17.88 -4.11 8.23
C PHE A 53 18.14 -4.32 9.71
N LEU A 54 17.71 -5.48 10.22
CA LEU A 54 17.96 -5.95 11.58
C LEU A 54 19.23 -6.80 11.62
N GLU A 55 19.48 -7.58 10.55
CA GLU A 55 20.66 -8.42 10.38
C GLU A 55 21.03 -8.48 8.90
N GLY A 56 22.32 -8.57 8.58
CA GLY A 56 22.83 -8.71 7.22
C GLY A 56 22.66 -7.47 6.33
N SER A 57 22.49 -7.72 5.04
CA SER A 57 22.37 -6.66 4.02
C SER A 57 21.55 -7.15 2.83
N PRO A 58 21.12 -6.25 1.93
CA PRO A 58 20.50 -6.67 0.67
C PRO A 58 21.45 -7.56 -0.13
N PHE A 59 20.89 -8.42 -0.98
CA PHE A 59 21.68 -9.06 -2.03
C PHE A 59 22.32 -8.03 -2.95
N THR A 60 23.48 -8.37 -3.52
CA THR A 60 24.30 -7.45 -4.32
C THR A 60 23.92 -7.49 -5.81
N ALA A 61 24.44 -6.52 -6.58
CA ALA A 61 24.34 -6.55 -8.04
C ALA A 61 25.05 -7.77 -8.64
N SER A 62 26.08 -8.30 -7.98
CA SER A 62 26.77 -9.54 -8.37
C SER A 62 25.87 -10.76 -8.16
N ASP A 63 25.17 -10.82 -7.04
CA ASP A 63 24.20 -11.90 -6.75
C ASP A 63 23.06 -11.90 -7.78
N LEU A 64 22.55 -10.71 -8.09
CA LEU A 64 21.55 -10.52 -9.14
C LEU A 64 22.07 -11.02 -10.50
N ALA A 65 23.27 -10.57 -10.92
CA ALA A 65 23.83 -10.95 -12.22
C ALA A 65 24.14 -12.45 -12.33
N SER A 66 24.52 -13.08 -11.22
CA SER A 66 24.87 -14.50 -11.16
C SER A 66 23.66 -15.42 -10.93
N GLY A 67 22.46 -14.90 -10.68
CA GLY A 67 21.27 -15.69 -10.39
C GLY A 67 21.41 -16.54 -9.12
N ILE A 68 22.15 -16.06 -8.10
CA ILE A 68 22.36 -16.80 -6.87
C ILE A 68 21.05 -16.78 -6.05
N SER A 69 20.63 -17.97 -5.56
CA SER A 69 19.45 -18.16 -4.73
C SER A 69 19.64 -17.59 -3.32
N THR A 70 19.75 -16.26 -3.22
CA THR A 70 19.80 -15.49 -1.98
C THR A 70 18.48 -14.81 -1.71
N ALA A 71 18.19 -14.55 -0.44
CA ALA A 71 16.92 -13.97 -0.04
C ALA A 71 17.07 -12.98 1.11
N VAL A 72 16.32 -11.88 1.05
CA VAL A 72 16.03 -11.02 2.20
C VAL A 72 14.65 -11.38 2.72
N ILE A 73 14.53 -11.62 4.01
CA ILE A 73 13.27 -12.01 4.66
C ILE A 73 12.86 -10.98 5.69
N THR A 74 11.57 -10.92 6.00
CA THR A 74 11.08 -10.09 7.09
C THR A 74 11.34 -10.75 8.45
N ASP A 75 11.33 -9.95 9.51
CA ASP A 75 11.47 -10.44 10.89
C ASP A 75 10.33 -11.39 11.29
N ASP A 76 9.10 -11.16 10.81
CA ASP A 76 7.98 -12.08 11.05
C ASP A 76 8.20 -13.42 10.36
N LEU A 77 8.67 -13.41 9.12
CA LEU A 77 9.00 -14.62 8.41
C LEU A 77 10.19 -15.38 9.05
N ALA A 78 11.20 -14.63 9.53
CA ALA A 78 12.33 -15.21 10.25
C ALA A 78 11.90 -15.93 11.54
N ARG A 79 11.01 -15.32 12.34
CA ARG A 79 10.42 -15.97 13.53
C ARG A 79 9.65 -17.23 13.17
N ARG A 80 8.88 -17.19 12.08
CA ARG A 80 8.07 -18.32 11.62
C ARG A 80 8.91 -19.49 11.09
N LEU A 81 10.03 -19.20 10.40
CA LEU A 81 10.92 -20.20 9.82
C LEU A 81 11.92 -20.79 10.83
N PHE A 82 12.47 -19.93 11.69
CA PHE A 82 13.63 -20.27 12.50
C PHE A 82 13.40 -20.08 14.01
N GLY A 83 12.23 -19.58 14.43
CA GLY A 83 11.89 -19.28 15.82
C GLY A 83 12.65 -18.08 16.41
N THR A 84 13.46 -17.37 15.61
CA THR A 84 14.30 -16.25 16.04
C THR A 84 14.47 -15.25 14.91
N THR A 85 14.89 -14.03 15.27
CA THR A 85 15.30 -12.98 14.32
C THR A 85 16.81 -12.73 14.36
N GLU A 86 17.54 -13.41 15.26
CA GLU A 86 18.98 -13.28 15.44
C GLU A 86 19.70 -14.50 14.89
N GLU A 87 20.91 -14.30 14.36
CA GLU A 87 21.73 -15.37 13.74
C GLU A 87 20.98 -16.14 12.64
N VAL A 88 20.18 -15.43 11.85
CA VAL A 88 19.38 -15.98 10.75
C VAL A 88 20.12 -15.89 9.42
N VAL A 89 20.99 -14.91 9.25
CA VAL A 89 21.81 -14.76 8.05
C VAL A 89 22.70 -16.00 7.85
N GLY A 90 22.66 -16.52 6.63
CA GLY A 90 23.37 -17.74 6.24
C GLY A 90 22.57 -19.03 6.40
N ARG A 91 21.44 -19.04 7.12
CA ARG A 91 20.53 -20.19 7.16
C ARG A 91 19.81 -20.36 5.83
N SER A 92 19.35 -21.59 5.57
CA SER A 92 18.64 -21.94 4.35
C SER A 92 17.21 -22.37 4.62
N PHE A 93 16.35 -22.15 3.65
CA PHE A 93 14.96 -22.62 3.59
C PHE A 93 14.63 -23.01 2.16
N SER A 94 13.56 -23.75 1.94
CA SER A 94 13.12 -24.13 0.60
C SER A 94 11.91 -23.30 0.18
N LEU A 95 11.96 -22.72 -1.02
CA LEU A 95 10.85 -22.01 -1.68
C LEU A 95 10.48 -22.77 -2.94
N ASN A 96 9.26 -23.30 -3.01
CA ASN A 96 8.82 -24.13 -4.13
C ASN A 96 9.85 -25.21 -4.52
N TYR A 97 10.41 -25.90 -3.51
CA TYR A 97 11.43 -26.95 -3.63
C TYR A 97 12.83 -26.50 -4.09
N ILE A 98 13.08 -25.18 -4.14
CA ILE A 98 14.41 -24.62 -4.43
C ILE A 98 14.96 -24.03 -3.14
N ASP A 99 16.22 -24.37 -2.81
CA ASP A 99 16.87 -23.88 -1.61
C ASP A 99 17.40 -22.46 -1.79
N TYR A 100 17.05 -21.59 -0.85
CA TYR A 100 17.49 -20.21 -0.75
C TYR A 100 18.27 -20.00 0.55
N ARG A 101 19.26 -19.11 0.48
CA ARG A 101 20.06 -18.71 1.63
C ARG A 101 19.70 -17.29 2.05
N VAL A 102 19.44 -17.08 3.33
CA VAL A 102 19.16 -15.75 3.89
C VAL A 102 20.42 -14.89 3.85
N CYS A 103 20.37 -13.73 3.21
CA CYS A 103 21.43 -12.72 3.19
C CYS A 103 21.11 -11.51 4.09
N GLY A 104 19.84 -11.30 4.41
CA GLY A 104 19.44 -10.19 5.30
C GLY A 104 18.06 -10.41 5.90
N VAL A 105 17.85 -9.79 7.06
CA VAL A 105 16.56 -9.72 7.74
C VAL A 105 16.16 -8.28 7.87
N VAL A 106 14.96 -7.93 7.41
CA VAL A 106 14.39 -6.58 7.46
C VAL A 106 13.18 -6.55 8.39
N ARG A 107 12.93 -5.38 8.97
CA ARG A 107 11.67 -5.16 9.69
C ARG A 107 10.51 -5.24 8.72
N SER A 108 9.44 -5.95 9.10
CA SER A 108 8.22 -6.06 8.32
C SER A 108 7.64 -4.69 7.97
N ALA A 109 7.29 -4.50 6.72
CA ALA A 109 6.54 -3.33 6.27
C ALA A 109 5.04 -3.53 6.57
N SER A 110 4.28 -2.46 6.61
CA SER A 110 2.83 -2.58 6.74
C SER A 110 2.21 -3.18 5.47
N TYR A 111 1.29 -4.11 5.63
CA TYR A 111 0.49 -4.69 4.55
C TYR A 111 -0.22 -3.61 3.70
N LEU A 112 -0.56 -2.47 4.31
CA LEU A 112 -1.18 -1.35 3.61
C LEU A 112 -0.26 -0.68 2.58
N THR A 113 1.06 -0.95 2.64
CA THR A 113 2.04 -0.46 1.66
C THR A 113 2.30 -1.48 0.56
N SER A 114 1.28 -1.82 -0.22
CA SER A 114 1.30 -2.90 -1.23
C SER A 114 2.50 -2.86 -2.19
N LYS A 115 3.03 -1.69 -2.48
CA LYS A 115 4.20 -1.53 -3.38
C LYS A 115 5.51 -2.00 -2.75
N SER A 116 5.68 -1.86 -1.44
CA SER A 116 6.90 -2.28 -0.72
C SER A 116 6.72 -3.57 0.07
N TYR A 117 5.48 -3.94 0.40
CA TYR A 117 5.20 -5.11 1.22
C TYR A 117 5.48 -6.42 0.48
N ALA A 118 6.25 -7.27 1.10
CA ALA A 118 6.36 -8.70 0.89
C ALA A 118 6.99 -9.32 2.14
N GLN A 119 6.90 -10.63 2.30
CA GLN A 119 7.56 -11.34 3.39
C GLN A 119 8.94 -11.84 2.96
N LEU A 120 9.13 -12.02 1.66
CA LEU A 120 10.34 -12.56 1.06
C LEU A 120 10.71 -11.74 -0.18
N TYR A 121 11.95 -11.32 -0.27
CA TYR A 121 12.52 -10.60 -1.42
C TYR A 121 13.66 -11.42 -2.00
N ILE A 122 13.58 -11.72 -3.30
CA ILE A 122 14.60 -12.51 -4.03
C ILE A 122 15.03 -11.77 -5.31
N PRO A 123 16.25 -12.03 -5.82
CA PRO A 123 16.67 -11.52 -7.12
C PRO A 123 15.74 -12.00 -8.23
N TYR A 124 15.27 -11.13 -9.11
CA TYR A 124 14.37 -11.54 -10.20
C TYR A 124 15.05 -12.51 -11.18
N THR A 125 16.38 -12.51 -11.26
CA THR A 125 17.17 -13.39 -12.14
C THR A 125 17.20 -14.86 -11.71
N VAL A 126 16.75 -15.16 -10.49
CA VAL A 126 16.59 -16.55 -10.01
C VAL A 126 15.42 -17.23 -10.72
N SER A 127 14.44 -16.47 -11.18
CA SER A 127 13.32 -17.02 -11.95
C SER A 127 13.75 -17.29 -13.39
N PRO A 128 13.51 -18.51 -13.93
CA PRO A 128 13.81 -18.81 -15.32
C PRO A 128 13.04 -17.93 -16.30
N ASP A 129 11.92 -17.35 -15.87
CA ASP A 129 11.05 -16.53 -16.71
C ASP A 129 11.55 -15.09 -16.91
N TYR A 130 12.61 -14.67 -16.20
CA TYR A 130 13.04 -13.27 -16.24
C TYR A 130 13.48 -12.81 -17.64
N SER A 131 13.96 -13.72 -18.47
CA SER A 131 14.40 -13.46 -19.85
C SER A 131 13.38 -13.90 -20.90
N THR A 132 12.27 -14.53 -20.48
CA THR A 132 11.27 -15.05 -21.39
C THR A 132 10.16 -14.01 -21.61
N PRO A 133 9.83 -13.62 -22.85
CA PRO A 133 8.69 -12.75 -23.10
C PRO A 133 7.40 -13.43 -22.61
N LYS A 134 6.66 -12.76 -21.72
CA LYS A 134 5.36 -13.29 -21.23
C LYS A 134 4.25 -13.20 -22.28
N TYR A 135 4.43 -12.34 -23.28
CA TYR A 135 3.47 -12.08 -24.33
C TYR A 135 4.17 -12.04 -25.69
N ASP A 136 3.45 -12.36 -26.76
CA ASP A 136 3.96 -12.28 -28.15
C ASP A 136 4.24 -10.83 -28.61
N LEU A 137 4.01 -9.85 -27.74
CA LEU A 137 4.28 -8.44 -28.02
C LEU A 137 5.63 -8.03 -27.41
N PRO A 138 6.53 -7.44 -28.21
CA PRO A 138 7.92 -7.16 -27.81
C PRO A 138 8.08 -6.16 -26.66
N TYR A 139 7.04 -5.38 -26.34
CA TYR A 139 7.07 -4.34 -25.29
C TYR A 139 6.17 -4.63 -24.09
N LEU A 140 5.39 -5.72 -24.12
CA LEU A 140 4.63 -6.19 -22.97
C LEU A 140 5.43 -7.27 -22.25
N GLY A 141 6.02 -6.89 -21.13
CA GLY A 141 6.76 -7.77 -20.23
C GLY A 141 6.08 -7.93 -18.88
N ALA A 142 6.61 -8.84 -18.09
CA ALA A 142 6.19 -9.06 -16.72
C ALA A 142 6.87 -8.09 -15.72
N PHE A 143 7.67 -7.13 -16.22
CA PHE A 143 8.38 -6.20 -15.36
C PHE A 143 7.60 -4.91 -15.12
N SER A 144 7.63 -4.45 -13.89
CA SER A 144 7.33 -3.06 -13.53
C SER A 144 8.60 -2.34 -13.08
N ALA A 145 8.65 -1.03 -13.28
CA ALA A 145 9.76 -0.19 -12.84
C ALA A 145 9.30 0.85 -11.84
N THR A 146 10.10 1.03 -10.78
CA THR A 146 9.92 2.10 -9.80
C THR A 146 11.10 3.05 -9.89
N PHE A 147 10.80 4.34 -9.95
CA PHE A 147 11.79 5.41 -10.11
C PHE A 147 11.84 6.27 -8.85
N LEU A 148 13.03 6.50 -8.32
CA LEU A 148 13.26 7.52 -7.30
C LEU A 148 13.65 8.82 -7.98
N VAL A 149 12.91 9.88 -7.70
CA VAL A 149 13.18 11.24 -8.19
C VAL A 149 13.35 12.18 -7.01
N GLN A 150 14.10 13.26 -7.20
CA GLN A 150 14.38 14.22 -6.13
C GLN A 150 13.15 15.07 -5.78
N ASP A 151 12.40 15.49 -6.78
CA ASP A 151 11.22 16.33 -6.63
C ASP A 151 10.19 16.10 -7.76
N SER A 152 9.07 16.81 -7.70
CA SER A 152 8.03 16.72 -8.72
C SER A 152 8.46 17.22 -10.10
N LYS A 153 9.39 18.19 -10.17
CA LYS A 153 9.91 18.70 -11.44
C LYS A 153 10.73 17.66 -12.18
N GLN A 154 11.58 16.94 -11.44
CA GLN A 154 12.33 15.82 -12.01
C GLN A 154 11.36 14.67 -12.42
N GLY A 155 10.29 14.45 -11.67
CA GLY A 155 9.24 13.51 -12.07
C GLY A 155 8.53 13.91 -13.36
N ASP A 156 8.28 15.20 -13.58
CA ASP A 156 7.71 15.71 -14.83
C ASP A 156 8.70 15.58 -15.99
N ALA A 157 9.98 15.86 -15.75
CA ALA A 157 11.05 15.66 -16.74
C ALA A 157 11.18 14.17 -17.14
N LEU A 158 11.11 13.25 -16.17
CA LEU A 158 11.13 11.82 -16.42
C LEU A 158 9.93 11.37 -17.28
N ARG A 159 8.72 11.88 -17.01
CA ARG A 159 7.54 11.59 -17.85
C ARG A 159 7.71 12.10 -19.28
N ALA A 160 8.27 13.29 -19.44
CA ALA A 160 8.55 13.85 -20.76
C ALA A 160 9.60 13.01 -21.52
N GLU A 161 10.65 12.56 -20.85
CA GLU A 161 11.68 11.67 -21.39
C GLU A 161 11.10 10.33 -21.87
N ILE A 162 10.28 9.67 -21.03
CA ILE A 162 9.62 8.41 -21.39
C ILE A 162 8.66 8.61 -22.58
N LYS A 163 7.91 9.71 -22.60
CA LYS A 163 7.02 10.05 -23.73
C LYS A 163 7.81 10.24 -25.02
N GLU A 164 8.99 10.83 -24.95
CA GLU A 164 9.85 11.00 -26.14
C GLU A 164 10.45 9.65 -26.60
N ILE A 165 10.80 8.75 -25.66
CA ILE A 165 11.22 7.38 -25.98
C ILE A 165 10.09 6.65 -26.73
N CYS A 166 8.85 6.69 -26.20
CA CYS A 166 7.69 6.11 -26.87
C CYS A 166 7.46 6.69 -28.27
N ARG A 167 7.62 8.01 -28.43
CA ARG A 167 7.47 8.68 -29.72
C ARG A 167 8.50 8.17 -30.72
N LYS A 168 9.75 8.01 -30.33
CA LYS A 168 10.82 7.47 -31.18
C LYS A 168 10.52 6.03 -31.60
N GLU A 169 10.11 5.17 -30.65
CA GLU A 169 9.74 3.78 -30.91
C GLU A 169 8.58 3.68 -31.92
N ASN A 170 7.53 4.47 -31.70
CA ASN A 170 6.37 4.50 -32.61
C ASN A 170 6.71 5.02 -34.00
N LEU A 171 7.77 5.82 -34.15
CA LEU A 171 8.25 6.25 -35.46
C LEU A 171 9.10 5.19 -36.16
N MET A 172 9.80 4.33 -35.40
CA MET A 172 10.57 3.22 -35.96
C MET A 172 9.68 2.06 -36.46
N HIS A 173 8.50 1.90 -35.84
CA HIS A 173 7.57 0.80 -36.12
C HIS A 173 6.14 1.30 -36.39
N PRO A 174 5.91 2.14 -37.42
CA PRO A 174 4.65 2.86 -37.58
C PRO A 174 3.45 1.97 -37.89
N ASP A 175 3.68 0.80 -38.53
CA ASP A 175 2.63 -0.11 -38.99
C ASP A 175 2.53 -1.40 -38.17
N GLU A 176 3.40 -1.60 -37.19
CA GLU A 176 3.45 -2.87 -36.43
C GLU A 176 2.77 -2.76 -35.07
N TRP A 177 3.07 -1.72 -34.30
CA TRP A 177 2.49 -1.48 -32.99
C TRP A 177 2.58 -0.02 -32.58
N LYS A 178 1.76 0.34 -31.60
CA LYS A 178 1.82 1.64 -30.92
C LYS A 178 2.07 1.44 -29.43
N VAL A 179 3.20 1.95 -28.95
CA VAL A 179 3.54 1.98 -27.53
C VAL A 179 2.97 3.25 -26.90
N ASP A 180 2.22 3.08 -25.83
CA ASP A 180 1.70 4.16 -25.00
C ASP A 180 1.78 3.75 -23.54
N PHE A 181 2.38 4.60 -22.69
CA PHE A 181 2.52 4.34 -21.25
C PHE A 181 1.43 5.03 -20.41
N TRP A 182 0.37 5.58 -21.03
CA TRP A 182 -0.77 6.18 -20.31
C TRP A 182 -0.35 7.06 -19.13
N GLU A 183 0.49 8.07 -19.41
CA GLU A 183 1.01 9.03 -18.43
C GLU A 183 1.87 8.43 -17.30
N GLN A 184 2.35 7.21 -17.45
CA GLN A 184 3.35 6.65 -16.53
C GLN A 184 4.72 7.33 -16.72
N PRO A 185 5.56 7.36 -15.67
CA PRO A 185 5.35 6.83 -14.32
C PRO A 185 4.39 7.67 -13.49
N THR A 186 3.50 7.01 -12.78
CA THR A 186 2.55 7.64 -11.87
C THR A 186 3.21 7.88 -10.51
N SER A 187 2.95 9.03 -9.87
CA SER A 187 3.45 9.26 -8.51
C SER A 187 2.89 8.22 -7.54
N HIS A 188 3.65 7.87 -6.49
CA HIS A 188 3.26 6.87 -5.51
C HIS A 188 1.88 7.15 -4.90
N LEU A 189 1.59 8.43 -4.58
CA LEU A 189 0.29 8.83 -4.05
C LEU A 189 -0.86 8.53 -5.04
N LEU A 190 -0.69 8.86 -6.31
CA LEU A 190 -1.72 8.62 -7.32
C LEU A 190 -1.85 7.13 -7.68
N SER A 191 -0.78 6.34 -7.55
CA SER A 191 -0.81 4.90 -7.84
C SER A 191 -1.75 4.12 -6.91
N VAL A 192 -2.03 4.64 -5.70
CA VAL A 192 -2.99 4.05 -4.76
C VAL A 192 -4.43 4.10 -5.30
N PHE A 193 -4.74 5.09 -6.13
CA PHE A 193 -6.08 5.28 -6.71
C PHE A 193 -6.24 4.64 -8.09
N LYS A 194 -5.16 4.15 -8.71
CA LYS A 194 -5.20 3.47 -10.01
C LYS A 194 -5.18 1.97 -9.80
N THR A 195 -6.24 1.28 -10.22
CA THR A 195 -6.30 -0.19 -10.20
C THR A 195 -5.44 -0.79 -11.33
N TYR A 196 -5.42 -0.13 -12.50
CA TYR A 196 -4.64 -0.56 -13.67
C TYR A 196 -3.80 0.59 -14.19
N ALA A 197 -2.66 0.27 -14.78
CA ALA A 197 -1.75 1.25 -15.37
C ALA A 197 -2.41 2.07 -16.50
N SER A 198 -3.26 1.44 -17.30
CA SER A 198 -4.02 2.04 -18.40
C SER A 198 -5.22 2.90 -17.97
N MET A 199 -5.50 2.96 -16.66
CA MET A 199 -6.64 3.72 -16.16
C MET A 199 -6.33 5.22 -16.18
N GLU A 200 -7.10 5.99 -16.94
CA GLU A 200 -7.09 7.44 -16.81
C GLU A 200 -7.60 7.83 -15.43
N PHE A 201 -6.83 8.66 -14.74
CA PHE A 201 -7.16 9.09 -13.39
C PHE A 201 -7.58 10.55 -13.37
N ASP A 202 -8.88 10.77 -13.24
CA ASP A 202 -9.43 12.12 -12.98
C ASP A 202 -9.52 12.36 -11.46
N LEU A 203 -8.55 13.11 -10.92
CA LEU A 203 -8.51 13.50 -9.51
C LEU A 203 -9.80 14.20 -9.08
N TRP A 204 -10.32 15.11 -9.91
CA TRP A 204 -11.53 15.86 -9.58
C TRP A 204 -12.78 14.99 -9.57
N ALA A 205 -12.92 14.05 -10.50
CA ALA A 205 -14.01 13.09 -10.48
C ALA A 205 -13.94 12.22 -9.22
N THR A 206 -12.76 11.73 -8.88
CA THR A 206 -12.52 10.93 -7.67
C THR A 206 -12.85 11.71 -6.41
N VAL A 207 -12.33 12.93 -6.25
CA VAL A 207 -12.63 13.80 -5.09
C VAL A 207 -14.13 14.08 -5.00
N ARG A 208 -14.81 14.38 -6.11
CA ARG A 208 -16.27 14.60 -6.11
C ARG A 208 -17.03 13.37 -5.62
N HIS A 209 -16.66 12.17 -6.05
CA HIS A 209 -17.31 10.95 -5.59
C HIS A 209 -17.10 10.73 -4.09
N PHE A 210 -15.86 10.90 -3.58
CA PHE A 210 -15.60 10.82 -2.15
C PHE A 210 -16.37 11.85 -1.35
N LEU A 211 -16.43 13.09 -1.81
CA LEU A 211 -17.20 14.15 -1.14
C LEU A 211 -18.70 13.85 -1.15
N LEU A 212 -19.24 13.30 -2.23
CA LEU A 212 -20.64 12.91 -2.30
C LEU A 212 -20.96 11.78 -1.33
N VAL A 213 -20.14 10.74 -1.28
CA VAL A 213 -20.29 9.64 -0.32
C VAL A 213 -20.18 10.17 1.11
N LEU A 214 -19.21 11.02 1.41
CA LEU A 214 -19.04 11.64 2.72
C LEU A 214 -20.25 12.49 3.09
N LEU A 215 -20.77 13.29 2.15
CA LEU A 215 -21.96 14.09 2.35
C LEU A 215 -23.18 13.23 2.73
N VAL A 216 -23.41 12.13 2.01
CA VAL A 216 -24.52 11.20 2.30
C VAL A 216 -24.32 10.55 3.67
N LEU A 217 -23.11 10.09 3.99
CA LEU A 217 -22.79 9.48 5.29
C LEU A 217 -22.96 10.45 6.45
N LEU A 218 -22.71 11.75 6.25
CA LEU A 218 -22.90 12.78 7.26
C LEU A 218 -24.35 13.27 7.35
N LEU A 219 -25.08 13.27 6.23
CA LEU A 219 -26.46 13.76 6.17
C LEU A 219 -27.42 12.92 7.01
N VAL A 220 -27.31 11.59 6.95
CA VAL A 220 -28.20 10.70 7.72
C VAL A 220 -28.08 10.89 9.24
N PRO A 221 -26.87 10.87 9.84
CA PRO A 221 -26.71 11.19 11.26
C PRO A 221 -27.13 12.63 11.58
N ALA A 222 -26.85 13.60 10.70
CA ALA A 222 -27.24 15.00 10.94
C ALA A 222 -28.76 15.19 11.01
N LEU A 223 -29.52 14.52 10.12
CA LEU A 223 -30.98 14.54 10.15
C LEU A 223 -31.53 13.87 11.44
N ASN A 224 -30.95 12.73 11.83
CA ASN A 224 -31.32 12.05 13.07
C ASN A 224 -31.06 12.92 14.30
N LEU A 225 -29.89 13.57 14.37
CA LEU A 225 -29.55 14.50 15.45
C LEU A 225 -30.44 15.71 15.47
N SER A 226 -30.82 16.27 14.30
CA SER A 226 -31.75 17.38 14.21
C SER A 226 -33.11 17.05 14.84
N GLY A 227 -33.68 15.88 14.56
CA GLY A 227 -34.92 15.41 15.20
C GLY A 227 -34.79 15.26 16.71
N MET A 228 -33.69 14.66 17.20
CA MET A 228 -33.43 14.52 18.64
C MET A 228 -33.26 15.87 19.35
N ILE A 229 -32.55 16.81 18.73
CA ILE A 229 -32.35 18.17 19.28
C ILE A 229 -33.68 18.89 19.34
N SER A 230 -34.52 18.81 18.29
CA SER A 230 -35.86 19.41 18.27
C SER A 230 -36.75 18.89 19.40
N SER A 231 -36.81 17.58 19.58
CA SER A 231 -37.60 16.96 20.66
C SER A 231 -37.10 17.36 22.06
N ARG A 232 -35.79 17.43 22.29
CA ARG A 232 -35.21 17.92 23.55
C ARG A 232 -35.51 19.40 23.80
N MET A 233 -35.52 20.20 22.76
CA MET A 233 -35.82 21.64 22.84
C MET A 233 -37.28 21.86 23.24
N GLU A 234 -38.25 21.11 22.68
CA GLU A 234 -39.66 21.18 23.07
C GLU A 234 -39.85 20.98 24.57
N GLY A 235 -39.18 19.98 25.16
CA GLY A 235 -39.21 19.75 26.60
C GLY A 235 -38.62 20.90 27.46
N ARG A 236 -37.78 21.76 26.89
CA ARG A 236 -37.10 22.86 27.60
C ARG A 236 -37.69 24.25 27.29
N LEU A 237 -38.75 24.34 26.48
CA LEU A 237 -39.35 25.64 26.10
C LEU A 237 -39.80 26.44 27.29
N ALA A 238 -40.39 25.80 28.32
CA ALA A 238 -40.81 26.48 29.54
C ALA A 238 -39.62 27.07 30.31
N GLU A 239 -38.52 26.32 30.48
CA GLU A 239 -37.30 26.80 31.15
C GLU A 239 -36.67 27.97 30.39
N MET A 240 -36.60 27.91 29.06
CA MET A 240 -36.12 29.03 28.24
C MET A 240 -37.02 30.24 28.32
N GLY A 241 -38.33 30.04 28.40
CA GLY A 241 -39.31 31.13 28.59
C GLY A 241 -39.06 31.87 29.91
N VAL A 242 -38.87 31.12 31.01
CA VAL A 242 -38.55 31.69 32.33
C VAL A 242 -37.21 32.46 32.28
N ARG A 243 -36.15 31.91 31.71
CA ARG A 243 -34.85 32.58 31.62
C ARG A 243 -34.93 33.84 30.76
N LYS A 244 -35.75 33.84 29.73
CA LYS A 244 -35.98 35.01 28.88
C LYS A 244 -36.75 36.13 29.62
N SER A 245 -37.71 35.78 30.52
CA SER A 245 -38.42 36.76 31.35
C SER A 245 -37.51 37.41 32.38
N PHE A 246 -36.45 36.74 32.81
CA PHE A 246 -35.39 37.28 33.67
C PHE A 246 -34.30 38.04 32.89
N GLY A 247 -34.49 38.33 31.62
CA GLY A 247 -33.60 39.15 30.81
C GLY A 247 -32.47 38.42 30.08
N ALA A 248 -32.50 37.09 30.02
CA ALA A 248 -31.51 36.35 29.26
C ALA A 248 -31.62 36.64 27.78
N GLY A 249 -30.53 37.15 27.19
CA GLY A 249 -30.46 37.49 25.77
C GLY A 249 -30.46 36.23 24.90
N ARG A 250 -31.03 36.31 23.67
CA ARG A 250 -31.12 35.22 22.71
C ARG A 250 -29.76 34.55 22.41
N LYS A 251 -28.68 35.34 22.38
CA LYS A 251 -27.31 34.82 22.14
C LYS A 251 -26.81 33.91 23.25
N ILE A 252 -27.14 34.25 24.50
CA ILE A 252 -26.73 33.50 25.70
C ILE A 252 -27.43 32.14 25.71
N LEU A 253 -28.73 32.13 25.43
CA LEU A 253 -29.51 30.86 25.40
C LEU A 253 -29.04 29.97 24.22
N LEU A 254 -28.77 30.54 23.05
CA LEU A 254 -28.25 29.78 21.92
C LEU A 254 -26.86 29.20 22.22
N SER A 255 -25.97 30.03 22.79
CA SER A 255 -24.62 29.59 23.17
C SER A 255 -24.65 28.43 24.16
N GLN A 256 -25.53 28.46 25.14
CA GLN A 256 -25.69 27.39 26.15
C GLN A 256 -26.10 26.08 25.45
N VAL A 257 -27.11 26.11 24.59
CA VAL A 257 -27.58 24.92 23.83
C VAL A 257 -26.47 24.37 22.94
N MET A 258 -25.72 25.26 22.30
CA MET A 258 -24.58 24.85 21.46
C MET A 258 -23.49 24.14 22.27
N TRP A 259 -23.12 24.69 23.43
CA TRP A 259 -22.11 24.08 24.30
C TRP A 259 -22.54 22.72 24.86
N GLU A 260 -23.81 22.58 25.27
CA GLU A 260 -24.35 21.28 25.72
C GLU A 260 -24.26 20.23 24.63
N ASN A 261 -24.71 20.58 23.42
CA ASN A 261 -24.64 19.64 22.29
C ASN A 261 -23.19 19.35 21.85
N LEU A 262 -22.30 20.35 21.88
CA LEU A 262 -20.88 20.16 21.57
C LEU A 262 -20.22 19.18 22.55
N LEU A 263 -20.47 19.34 23.85
CA LEU A 263 -19.94 18.44 24.89
C LEU A 263 -20.45 17.00 24.70
N LEU A 264 -21.76 16.84 24.45
CA LEU A 264 -22.34 15.51 24.19
C LEU A 264 -21.77 14.88 22.94
N THR A 265 -21.62 15.66 21.88
CA THR A 265 -21.02 15.18 20.60
C THR A 265 -19.55 14.83 20.79
N ALA A 266 -18.79 15.62 21.55
CA ALA A 266 -17.38 15.33 21.84
C ALA A 266 -17.23 14.03 22.66
N LEU A 267 -18.05 13.84 23.69
CA LEU A 267 -18.04 12.62 24.51
C LEU A 267 -18.47 11.40 23.70
N GLY A 268 -19.57 11.52 22.94
CA GLY A 268 -20.05 10.46 22.06
C GLY A 268 -19.06 10.13 20.94
N GLY A 269 -18.42 11.14 20.36
CA GLY A 269 -17.37 10.98 19.35
C GLY A 269 -16.13 10.28 19.92
N ALA A 270 -15.66 10.66 21.08
CA ALA A 270 -14.53 10.02 21.74
C ALA A 270 -14.83 8.54 22.06
N LEU A 271 -16.03 8.25 22.59
CA LEU A 271 -16.46 6.89 22.83
C LEU A 271 -16.59 6.08 21.54
N GLY A 272 -17.16 6.69 20.49
CA GLY A 272 -17.29 6.08 19.17
C GLY A 272 -15.94 5.75 18.56
N LEU A 273 -14.94 6.63 18.64
CA LEU A 273 -13.58 6.38 18.19
C LEU A 273 -12.91 5.23 18.96
N LEU A 274 -13.10 5.18 20.28
CA LEU A 274 -12.57 4.10 21.12
C LEU A 274 -13.20 2.75 20.75
N LEU A 275 -14.51 2.71 20.58
CA LEU A 275 -15.21 1.49 20.17
C LEU A 275 -14.84 1.07 18.74
N ALA A 276 -14.68 2.02 17.81
CA ALA A 276 -14.23 1.73 16.44
C ALA A 276 -12.81 1.16 16.44
N TRP A 277 -11.90 1.76 17.22
CA TRP A 277 -10.55 1.24 17.39
C TRP A 277 -10.54 -0.17 17.97
N LEU A 278 -11.32 -0.42 19.03
CA LEU A 278 -11.44 -1.74 19.65
C LEU A 278 -12.02 -2.77 18.66
N ALA A 279 -13.04 -2.40 17.89
CA ALA A 279 -13.65 -3.28 16.89
C ALA A 279 -12.67 -3.63 15.76
N LEU A 280 -11.88 -2.65 15.28
CA LEU A 280 -10.83 -2.89 14.29
C LEU A 280 -9.70 -3.75 14.86
N TYR A 281 -9.31 -3.51 16.11
CA TYR A 281 -8.26 -4.31 16.78
C TYR A 281 -8.68 -5.77 16.95
N VAL A 282 -9.90 -6.02 17.43
CA VAL A 282 -10.43 -7.39 17.62
C VAL A 282 -10.77 -8.06 16.28
N GLY A 283 -11.31 -7.30 15.35
CA GLY A 283 -11.75 -7.81 14.03
C GLY A 283 -10.67 -7.82 12.97
N ARG A 284 -9.44 -7.39 13.27
CA ARG A 284 -8.37 -7.20 12.27
C ARG A 284 -8.12 -8.45 11.41
N GLU A 285 -7.98 -9.60 12.04
CA GLU A 285 -7.73 -10.86 11.32
C GLU A 285 -8.89 -11.20 10.37
N TRP A 286 -10.12 -11.08 10.84
CA TRP A 286 -11.31 -11.34 10.04
C TRP A 286 -11.47 -10.31 8.90
N ILE A 287 -11.25 -9.03 9.16
CA ILE A 287 -11.38 -7.97 8.16
C ILE A 287 -10.35 -8.19 7.03
N PHE A 288 -9.10 -8.42 7.39
CA PHE A 288 -8.05 -8.61 6.38
C PHE A 288 -8.18 -9.94 5.64
N THR A 289 -8.65 -11.01 6.25
CA THR A 289 -8.91 -12.29 5.56
C THR A 289 -10.10 -12.24 4.61
N VAL A 290 -11.11 -11.38 4.86
CA VAL A 290 -12.25 -11.19 3.95
C VAL A 290 -11.86 -10.41 2.70
N PHE A 291 -10.93 -9.47 2.82
CA PHE A 291 -10.49 -8.63 1.70
C PHE A 291 -9.30 -9.21 0.93
N ASP A 292 -8.63 -10.23 1.46
CA ASP A 292 -7.50 -10.87 0.82
C ASP A 292 -7.67 -12.40 0.85
N SER A 293 -7.39 -13.02 -0.30
CA SER A 293 -7.46 -14.48 -0.46
C SER A 293 -6.39 -15.26 0.35
N TRP A 294 -5.59 -14.56 1.17
CA TRP A 294 -4.45 -15.09 1.88
C TRP A 294 -4.62 -15.05 3.41
N PRO A 295 -5.25 -16.08 4.01
CA PRO A 295 -5.78 -16.02 5.38
C PRO A 295 -4.75 -15.98 6.53
N ASN A 296 -3.46 -15.97 6.29
CA ASN A 296 -2.46 -16.05 7.38
C ASN A 296 -1.35 -14.98 7.30
N MET A 297 -1.62 -13.84 6.66
CA MET A 297 -0.60 -12.84 6.38
C MET A 297 -0.76 -11.51 7.10
N VAL A 298 -1.61 -11.45 8.12
CA VAL A 298 -1.72 -10.22 8.94
C VAL A 298 -0.52 -10.17 9.89
N PRO A 299 0.39 -9.21 9.75
CA PRO A 299 1.50 -9.06 10.71
C PRO A 299 0.97 -8.82 12.13
N GLU A 300 1.59 -9.43 13.11
CA GLU A 300 1.35 -9.11 14.52
C GLU A 300 1.76 -7.64 14.74
N GLY A 301 0.80 -6.74 14.91
CA GLY A 301 1.11 -5.34 15.20
C GLY A 301 0.47 -4.30 14.26
N VAL A 302 -0.47 -4.69 13.40
CA VAL A 302 -1.33 -3.74 12.67
C VAL A 302 -2.56 -3.37 13.48
#